data_611a9608b467cfa14d9a2ad3568389ba
#
_entry.id   611a9608b467cfa14d9a2ad3568389ba
#
_cell.length_a   1.000
_cell.length_b   1.000
_cell.length_c   1.000
_cell.angle_alpha   90.00
_cell.angle_beta   90.00
_cell.angle_gamma   90.00
#
_symmetry.space_group_name_H-M   'P 1'
#
loop_
_entity.id
_entity.type
_entity.pdbx_description
1 polymer ?
#
loop_
_entity_poly.entity_id
_entity_poly.type
_entity_poly.pdbx_seq_one_letter_code
_entity_poly.pdbx_strand_id
1 'polypeptide(L)'
;MTISDDLKQLSAAINYLSKKRKDILDDLKARPERHGCPYFIGQVFTQDGTDYKVKQIDILTHPSADGLCAYFYVQAVNQKKPHDRKEYTIQIK
;
A
#
# COMPACT_ATOMS: atom_id res chain seq x y z
N MET A 1 0.79 38.23 -15.17
CA MET A 1 0.70 36.76 -15.33
C MET A 1 -0.47 36.40 -16.22
N THR A 2 -0.22 35.52 -17.15
CA THR A 2 -1.28 34.97 -17.98
C THR A 2 -1.84 33.71 -17.38
N ILE A 3 -3.07 33.34 -17.72
CA ILE A 3 -3.68 32.05 -17.29
C ILE A 3 -2.81 30.88 -17.72
N SER A 4 -2.14 30.97 -18.87
CA SER A 4 -1.25 29.95 -19.39
C SER A 4 -0.04 29.69 -18.45
N ASP A 5 0.53 30.75 -17.89
CA ASP A 5 1.66 30.65 -16.96
C ASP A 5 1.22 29.99 -15.63
N ASP A 6 0.04 30.36 -15.13
CA ASP A 6 -0.52 29.76 -13.94
C ASP A 6 -0.78 28.26 -14.12
N LEU A 7 -1.29 27.85 -15.28
CA LEU A 7 -1.52 26.44 -15.61
C LEU A 7 -0.21 25.67 -15.69
N LYS A 8 0.85 26.25 -16.24
CA LYS A 8 2.16 25.60 -16.29
C LYS A 8 2.73 25.39 -14.89
N GLN A 9 2.60 26.35 -14.00
CA GLN A 9 3.07 26.24 -12.62
C GLN A 9 2.30 25.18 -11.86
N LEU A 10 0.98 25.11 -12.04
CA LEU A 10 0.14 24.09 -11.43
C LEU A 10 0.50 22.69 -11.94
N SER A 11 0.72 22.54 -13.25
CA SER A 11 1.12 21.26 -13.85
C SER A 11 2.48 20.81 -13.30
N ALA A 12 3.45 21.70 -13.16
CA ALA A 12 4.76 21.37 -12.60
C ALA A 12 4.65 20.92 -11.14
N ALA A 13 3.83 21.60 -10.34
CA ALA A 13 3.59 21.24 -8.94
C ALA A 13 2.91 19.87 -8.82
N ILE A 14 1.90 19.59 -9.65
CA ILE A 14 1.20 18.32 -9.67
C ILE A 14 2.15 17.18 -10.06
N ASN A 15 2.98 17.38 -11.08
CA ASN A 15 3.97 16.39 -11.51
C ASN A 15 4.99 16.08 -10.41
N TYR A 16 5.47 17.11 -9.72
CA TYR A 16 6.42 16.96 -8.61
C TYR A 16 5.81 16.14 -7.46
N LEU A 17 4.59 16.48 -7.05
CA LEU A 17 3.88 15.79 -5.98
C LEU A 17 3.55 14.35 -6.36
N SER A 18 3.15 14.11 -7.61
CA SER A 18 2.84 12.77 -8.12
C SER A 18 4.09 11.89 -8.11
N LYS A 19 5.23 12.42 -8.52
CA LYS A 19 6.51 11.69 -8.51
C LYS A 19 6.92 11.34 -7.08
N LYS A 20 6.84 12.30 -6.16
CA LYS A 20 7.15 12.09 -4.75
C LYS A 20 6.25 11.04 -4.12
N ARG A 21 4.96 11.09 -4.44
CA ARG A 21 3.99 10.10 -3.99
C ARG A 21 4.33 8.69 -4.49
N LYS A 22 4.73 8.58 -5.75
CA LYS A 22 5.14 7.31 -6.34
C LYS A 22 6.36 6.73 -5.61
N ASP A 23 7.36 7.55 -5.33
CA ASP A 23 8.57 7.12 -4.62
C ASP A 23 8.23 6.59 -3.22
N ILE A 24 7.35 7.28 -2.50
CA ILE A 24 6.87 6.84 -1.17
C ILE A 24 6.11 5.52 -1.29
N LEU A 25 5.22 5.38 -2.27
CA LEU A 25 4.46 4.15 -2.48
C LEU A 25 5.37 2.98 -2.85
N ASP A 26 6.38 3.21 -3.68
CA ASP A 26 7.34 2.18 -4.04
C ASP A 26 8.13 1.70 -2.83
N ASP A 27 8.55 2.60 -1.94
CA ASP A 27 9.24 2.24 -0.70
C ASP A 27 8.31 1.46 0.26
N LEU A 28 7.05 1.89 0.38
CA LEU A 28 6.05 1.20 1.19
C LEU A 28 5.82 -0.24 0.71
N LYS A 29 5.79 -0.46 -0.60
CA LYS A 29 5.64 -1.79 -1.18
C LYS A 29 6.88 -2.65 -1.01
N ALA A 30 8.07 -2.05 -1.20
CA ALA A 30 9.33 -2.77 -1.11
C ALA A 30 9.68 -3.13 0.34
N ARG A 31 9.34 -2.25 1.29
CA ARG A 31 9.74 -2.38 2.68
C ARG A 31 8.58 -2.05 3.63
N PRO A 32 7.48 -2.82 3.56
CA PRO A 32 6.30 -2.53 4.40
C PRO A 32 6.60 -2.62 5.90
N GLU A 33 7.53 -3.47 6.31
CA GLU A 33 7.93 -3.64 7.70
C GLU A 33 8.53 -2.35 8.31
N ARG A 34 9.13 -1.49 7.49
CA ARG A 34 9.66 -0.20 7.95
C ARG A 34 8.58 0.84 8.22
N HIS A 35 7.38 0.59 7.71
CA HIS A 35 6.24 1.51 7.81
C HIS A 35 5.14 0.97 8.74
N GLY A 36 5.50 0.06 9.62
CA GLY A 36 4.59 -0.46 10.65
C GLY A 36 3.72 -1.63 10.21
N CYS A 37 3.99 -2.26 9.08
CA CYS A 37 3.29 -3.46 8.66
C CYS A 37 3.79 -4.67 9.45
N PRO A 38 2.92 -5.40 10.17
CA PRO A 38 3.34 -6.59 10.93
C PRO A 38 3.59 -7.81 10.06
N TYR A 39 3.33 -7.72 8.76
CA TYR A 39 3.51 -8.84 7.83
C TYR A 39 4.59 -8.52 6.79
N PHE A 40 5.22 -9.57 6.26
CA PHE A 40 6.16 -9.45 5.16
C PHE A 40 5.93 -10.57 4.14
N ILE A 41 6.31 -10.34 2.89
CA ILE A 41 6.12 -11.32 1.83
C ILE A 41 6.96 -12.57 2.13
N GLY A 42 6.31 -13.74 2.02
CA GLY A 42 6.93 -15.03 2.34
C GLY A 42 6.76 -15.47 3.78
N GLN A 43 6.21 -14.61 4.65
CA GLN A 43 5.93 -14.97 6.02
C GLN A 43 4.88 -16.09 6.11
N VAL A 44 5.13 -17.07 6.95
CA VAL A 44 4.17 -18.12 7.26
C VAL A 44 3.64 -17.91 8.67
N PHE A 45 2.32 -17.94 8.82
CA PHE A 45 1.67 -17.87 10.12
C PHE A 45 0.57 -18.92 10.21
N THR A 46 0.27 -19.34 11.43
CA THR A 46 -0.79 -20.32 11.69
C THR A 46 -1.99 -19.61 12.30
N GLN A 47 -3.16 -19.84 11.70
CA GLN A 47 -4.43 -19.34 12.19
C GLN A 47 -5.46 -20.45 12.14
N ASP A 48 -6.13 -20.72 13.27
CA ASP A 48 -7.15 -21.76 13.40
C ASP A 48 -6.64 -23.16 12.97
N GLY A 49 -5.37 -23.45 13.25
CA GLY A 49 -4.74 -24.72 12.90
C GLY A 49 -4.32 -24.84 11.44
N THR A 50 -4.38 -23.76 10.67
CA THR A 50 -4.04 -23.73 9.25
C THR A 50 -2.88 -22.78 8.99
N ASP A 51 -1.92 -23.25 8.20
CA ASP A 51 -0.75 -22.43 7.84
C ASP A 51 -1.05 -21.62 6.58
N TYR A 52 -0.83 -20.32 6.69
CA TYR A 52 -0.98 -19.37 5.60
C TYR A 52 0.36 -18.72 5.29
N LYS A 53 0.61 -18.47 4.01
CA LYS A 53 1.81 -17.75 3.57
C LYS A 53 1.43 -16.43 2.91
N VAL A 54 2.05 -15.35 3.34
CA VAL A 54 1.84 -14.03 2.74
C VAL A 54 2.44 -14.03 1.33
N LYS A 55 1.59 -13.85 0.34
CA LYS A 55 1.98 -13.85 -1.08
C LYS A 55 2.12 -12.45 -1.64
N GLN A 56 1.32 -11.51 -1.16
CA GLN A 56 1.26 -10.18 -1.74
C GLN A 56 0.89 -9.17 -0.67
N ILE A 57 1.55 -8.01 -0.73
CA ILE A 57 1.20 -6.84 0.07
C ILE A 57 1.05 -5.67 -0.88
N ASP A 58 -0.16 -5.13 -0.99
CA ASP A 58 -0.48 -3.97 -1.80
C ASP A 58 -0.79 -2.77 -0.90
N ILE A 59 -0.87 -1.60 -1.52
CA ILE A 59 -1.21 -0.37 -0.84
C ILE A 59 -2.51 0.16 -1.43
N LEU A 60 -3.51 0.33 -0.55
CA LEU A 60 -4.79 0.92 -0.90
C LEU A 60 -4.85 2.32 -0.35
N THR A 61 -5.37 3.24 -1.16
CA THR A 61 -5.59 4.62 -0.74
C THR A 61 -7.06 4.97 -0.90
N HIS A 62 -7.60 5.63 0.12
CA HIS A 62 -8.97 6.13 0.10
C HIS A 62 -8.98 7.62 0.42
N PRO A 63 -9.75 8.44 -0.32
CA PRO A 63 -9.96 9.82 0.07
C PRO A 63 -10.80 9.86 1.35
N SER A 64 -10.42 10.73 2.27
CA SER A 64 -11.16 10.96 3.51
C SER A 64 -11.37 12.45 3.72
N ALA A 65 -12.21 12.81 4.69
CA ALA A 65 -12.46 14.22 5.02
C ALA A 65 -11.18 14.96 5.43
N ASP A 66 -10.22 14.25 6.03
CA ASP A 66 -8.95 14.80 6.51
C ASP A 66 -7.79 14.59 5.53
N GLY A 67 -8.07 14.13 4.30
CA GLY A 67 -7.05 13.89 3.29
C GLY A 67 -7.09 12.45 2.76
N LEU A 68 -5.91 11.86 2.53
CA LEU A 68 -5.79 10.49 2.06
C LEU A 68 -5.47 9.55 3.22
N CYS A 69 -6.25 8.48 3.33
CA CYS A 69 -5.93 7.36 4.20
C CYS A 69 -5.28 6.24 3.37
N ALA A 70 -4.20 5.69 3.86
CA ALA A 70 -3.50 4.60 3.20
C ALA A 70 -3.53 3.34 4.07
N TYR A 71 -3.64 2.19 3.43
CA TYR A 71 -3.70 0.90 4.10
C TYR A 71 -2.80 -0.10 3.39
N PHE A 72 -2.15 -0.97 4.16
CA PHE A 72 -1.54 -2.16 3.62
C PHE A 72 -2.62 -3.22 3.41
N TYR A 73 -2.70 -3.77 2.21
CA TYR A 73 -3.60 -4.86 1.88
C TYR A 73 -2.78 -6.13 1.77
N VAL A 74 -2.89 -7.00 2.77
CA VAL A 74 -2.09 -8.21 2.88
C VAL A 74 -2.91 -9.40 2.42
N GLN A 75 -2.38 -10.17 1.47
CA GLN A 75 -3.00 -11.38 0.99
C GLN A 75 -2.15 -12.58 1.39
N ALA A 76 -2.74 -13.50 2.14
CA ALA A 76 -2.12 -14.75 2.53
C ALA A 76 -2.91 -15.92 1.97
N VAL A 77 -2.20 -16.97 1.56
CA VAL A 77 -2.80 -18.14 0.91
C VAL A 77 -2.54 -19.37 1.77
N ASN A 78 -3.59 -20.20 1.94
CA ASN A 78 -3.47 -21.48 2.60
C ASN A 78 -2.47 -22.37 1.83
N GLN A 79 -1.47 -22.89 2.52
CA GLN A 79 -0.43 -23.70 1.89
C GLN A 79 -0.94 -25.02 1.32
N LYS A 80 -1.97 -25.59 1.92
CA LYS A 80 -2.57 -26.85 1.48
C LYS A 80 -3.69 -26.64 0.46
N LYS A 81 -4.36 -25.47 0.49
CA LYS A 81 -5.48 -25.15 -0.38
C LYS A 81 -5.26 -23.74 -0.97
N PRO A 82 -4.61 -23.63 -2.14
CA PRO A 82 -4.26 -22.32 -2.70
C PRO A 82 -5.43 -21.39 -3.00
N HIS A 83 -6.64 -21.91 -3.12
CA HIS A 83 -7.85 -21.11 -3.33
C HIS A 83 -8.45 -20.55 -2.03
N ASP A 84 -7.97 -20.99 -0.86
CA ASP A 84 -8.38 -20.46 0.43
C ASP A 84 -7.40 -19.34 0.80
N ARG A 85 -7.93 -18.12 0.89
CA ARG A 85 -7.13 -16.89 1.12
C ARG A 85 -7.62 -16.16 2.35
N LYS A 86 -6.67 -15.55 3.05
CA LYS A 86 -6.95 -14.58 4.11
C LYS A 86 -6.48 -13.21 3.65
N GLU A 87 -7.29 -12.19 3.94
CA GLU A 87 -7.02 -10.82 3.56
C GLU A 87 -7.08 -9.94 4.80
N TYR A 88 -6.06 -9.09 4.95
CA TYR A 88 -5.96 -8.18 6.10
C TYR A 88 -5.70 -6.77 5.59
N THR A 89 -6.30 -5.80 6.26
CA THR A 89 -6.10 -4.38 5.97
C THR A 89 -5.52 -3.72 7.21
N ILE A 90 -4.36 -3.07 7.06
CA ILE A 90 -3.64 -2.44 8.17
C ILE A 90 -3.43 -0.97 7.82
N GLN A 91 -3.96 -0.09 8.66
CA GLN A 91 -3.83 1.35 8.42
C GLN A 91 -2.38 1.80 8.57
N ILE A 92 -1.92 2.56 7.59
CA ILE A 92 -0.60 3.20 7.63
C ILE A 92 -0.73 4.48 8.45
N LYS A 93 0.03 4.54 9.51
CA LYS A 93 0.04 5.71 10.39
C LYS A 93 1.17 6.66 10.05
#